data_773bd9c952c97de24f868f018e64e2a9
#
_entry.id   773bd9c952c97de24f868f018e64e2a9
#
_cell.length_a   1.000
_cell.length_b   1.000
_cell.length_c   1.000
_cell.angle_alpha   90.00
_cell.angle_beta   90.00
_cell.angle_gamma   90.00
#
_symmetry.space_group_name_H-M   'P 1'
#
loop_
_entity.id
_entity.type
_entity.pdbx_description
1 polymer ?
#
loop_
_entity_poly.entity_id
_entity_poly.type
_entity_poly.pdbx_seq_one_letter_code
_entity_poly.pdbx_strand_id
1 'polypeptide(L)'
;MPFSLPKQVCVLLILGAMVAGQSNSDVQSQKLEVMPETYADNEQAYLDLLAAALTRNTASRGYLVAYTKPGLPPGTFLRRIYGYKNYLVNLRGIDSNRITVIEGGTKDVLSTELWVVPNGAEAPRAVSELNLIPRLPSQFDTIFPDCPSEMTVYLEETLDSLRFYARALVENPNTTAKILTYPGRRASITKMRGVSNKIRAALIQNYHIDGKRIVTSSSKRRRDCSEVELWLTGT
;
A
#
# COMPACT_ATOMS: atom_id res chain seq x y z
N MET A 1 -62.41 -1.57 -78.73
CA MET A 1 -61.36 -0.62 -78.29
C MET A 1 -61.04 -0.95 -76.85
N PRO A 2 -59.96 -1.57 -76.50
CA PRO A 2 -59.60 -1.79 -75.11
C PRO A 2 -58.50 -0.77 -74.65
N PHE A 3 -58.81 -0.14 -73.57
CA PHE A 3 -57.89 0.77 -72.87
C PHE A 3 -56.81 -0.02 -72.08
N SER A 4 -55.60 0.27 -72.38
CA SER A 4 -54.39 -0.24 -71.67
C SER A 4 -54.08 0.65 -70.47
N LEU A 5 -54.01 0.05 -69.25
CA LEU A 5 -53.54 0.69 -68.01
C LEU A 5 -52.04 0.55 -67.88
N PRO A 6 -51.28 1.61 -67.47
CA PRO A 6 -49.84 1.52 -67.24
C PRO A 6 -49.51 0.84 -65.89
N LYS A 7 -48.49 0.00 -65.93
CA LYS A 7 -47.88 -0.66 -64.75
C LYS A 7 -47.18 0.37 -63.89
N GLN A 8 -47.65 0.58 -62.70
CA GLN A 8 -46.93 1.29 -61.63
C GLN A 8 -45.75 0.45 -61.14
N VAL A 9 -44.55 0.96 -61.30
CA VAL A 9 -43.31 0.39 -60.72
C VAL A 9 -43.22 0.93 -59.31
N CYS A 10 -43.45 0.08 -58.29
CA CYS A 10 -43.12 0.39 -56.92
C CYS A 10 -41.61 0.30 -56.71
N VAL A 11 -40.94 1.44 -56.58
CA VAL A 11 -39.56 1.51 -56.12
C VAL A 11 -39.55 1.44 -54.58
N LEU A 12 -39.15 0.30 -54.01
CA LEU A 12 -38.90 0.12 -52.60
C LEU A 12 -37.54 0.78 -52.27
N LEU A 13 -37.61 1.94 -51.63
CA LEU A 13 -36.44 2.57 -50.98
C LEU A 13 -36.11 1.78 -49.70
N ILE A 14 -35.12 0.92 -49.78
CA ILE A 14 -34.52 0.30 -48.59
C ILE A 14 -33.63 1.35 -47.92
N LEU A 15 -34.15 2.01 -46.87
CA LEU A 15 -33.34 2.79 -45.97
C LEU A 15 -32.45 1.82 -45.13
N GLY A 16 -31.21 1.65 -45.59
CA GLY A 16 -30.17 0.98 -44.80
C GLY A 16 -29.85 1.84 -43.60
N ALA A 17 -30.30 1.47 -42.41
CA ALA A 17 -29.80 2.02 -41.16
C ALA A 17 -28.34 1.59 -40.99
N MET A 18 -27.42 2.51 -41.26
CA MET A 18 -26.02 2.37 -40.81
C MET A 18 -26.04 2.44 -39.27
N VAL A 19 -26.03 1.29 -38.65
CA VAL A 19 -25.60 1.20 -37.24
C VAL A 19 -24.12 1.56 -37.22
N ALA A 20 -23.83 2.82 -36.89
CA ALA A 20 -22.47 3.22 -36.52
C ALA A 20 -22.09 2.39 -35.31
N GLY A 21 -21.31 1.34 -35.53
CA GLY A 21 -20.65 0.60 -34.47
C GLY A 21 -19.79 1.60 -33.70
N GLN A 22 -20.25 1.99 -32.50
CA GLN A 22 -19.38 2.64 -31.53
C GLN A 22 -18.26 1.63 -31.27
N SER A 23 -17.08 1.90 -31.81
CA SER A 23 -15.86 1.24 -31.37
C SER A 23 -15.76 1.55 -29.88
N ASN A 24 -16.07 0.57 -29.03
CA ASN A 24 -15.58 0.59 -27.67
C ASN A 24 -14.06 0.69 -27.78
N SER A 25 -13.54 1.93 -27.67
CA SER A 25 -12.12 2.11 -27.41
C SER A 25 -11.88 1.33 -26.13
N ASP A 26 -11.12 0.23 -26.20
CA ASP A 26 -10.73 -0.57 -25.06
C ASP A 26 -10.15 0.38 -24.02
N VAL A 27 -10.92 0.59 -22.93
CA VAL A 27 -10.52 1.44 -21.83
C VAL A 27 -9.42 0.70 -21.10
N GLN A 28 -8.16 1.08 -21.34
CA GLN A 28 -7.00 0.40 -20.78
C GLN A 28 -6.44 1.13 -19.56
N SER A 29 -5.94 0.35 -18.61
CA SER A 29 -5.17 0.85 -17.49
C SER A 29 -3.83 1.41 -17.98
N GLN A 30 -3.43 2.56 -17.45
CA GLN A 30 -2.20 3.23 -17.80
C GLN A 30 -1.21 3.22 -16.64
N LYS A 31 -0.03 2.63 -16.85
CA LYS A 31 1.11 2.85 -15.96
C LYS A 31 1.66 4.24 -16.24
N LEU A 32 1.58 5.13 -15.24
CA LEU A 32 2.12 6.49 -15.36
C LEU A 32 3.62 6.49 -15.23
N GLU A 33 4.13 5.82 -14.18
CA GLU A 33 5.54 5.87 -13.83
C GLU A 33 5.91 4.69 -12.93
N VAL A 34 7.22 4.45 -12.81
CA VAL A 34 7.80 3.55 -11.81
C VAL A 34 8.68 4.39 -10.89
N MET A 35 8.23 4.56 -9.66
CA MET A 35 8.98 5.26 -8.62
C MET A 35 10.05 4.33 -8.04
N PRO A 36 11.35 4.62 -8.21
CA PRO A 36 12.43 3.84 -7.61
C PRO A 36 12.58 4.18 -6.12
N GLU A 37 13.45 3.45 -5.43
CA GLU A 37 13.91 3.87 -4.11
C GLU A 37 14.65 5.22 -4.21
N THR A 38 14.13 6.25 -3.56
CA THR A 38 14.67 7.60 -3.64
C THR A 38 14.41 8.37 -2.34
N TYR A 39 14.81 9.63 -2.27
CA TYR A 39 14.55 10.52 -1.15
C TYR A 39 13.09 10.98 -1.12
N ALA A 40 12.60 11.33 0.07
CA ALA A 40 11.20 11.69 0.32
C ALA A 40 10.66 12.78 -0.62
N ASP A 41 11.43 13.83 -0.90
CA ASP A 41 11.02 14.92 -1.79
C ASP A 41 10.75 14.43 -3.23
N ASN A 42 11.58 13.50 -3.72
CA ASN A 42 11.37 12.90 -5.03
C ASN A 42 10.16 11.98 -5.03
N GLU A 43 9.92 11.21 -3.94
CA GLU A 43 8.73 10.38 -3.80
C GLU A 43 7.45 11.21 -3.88
N GLN A 44 7.45 12.39 -3.22
CA GLN A 44 6.32 13.31 -3.30
C GLN A 44 6.04 13.76 -4.74
N ALA A 45 7.09 14.08 -5.51
CA ALA A 45 6.93 14.49 -6.91
C ALA A 45 6.26 13.39 -7.75
N TYR A 46 6.65 12.13 -7.58
CA TYR A 46 6.00 10.99 -8.23
C TYR A 46 4.54 10.83 -7.82
N LEU A 47 4.25 10.94 -6.52
CA LEU A 47 2.88 10.85 -6.01
C LEU A 47 2.01 12.02 -6.49
N ASP A 48 2.59 13.22 -6.66
CA ASP A 48 1.91 14.38 -7.20
C ASP A 48 1.52 14.20 -8.68
N LEU A 49 2.32 13.48 -9.48
CA LEU A 49 1.93 13.10 -10.83
C LEU A 49 0.65 12.25 -10.82
N LEU A 50 0.57 11.27 -9.92
CA LEU A 50 -0.63 10.43 -9.77
C LEU A 50 -1.82 11.26 -9.29
N ALA A 51 -1.63 12.11 -8.28
CA ALA A 51 -2.68 12.98 -7.76
C ALA A 51 -3.24 13.91 -8.85
N ALA A 52 -2.37 14.53 -9.66
CA ALA A 52 -2.77 15.40 -10.76
C ALA A 52 -3.56 14.64 -11.84
N ALA A 53 -3.15 13.40 -12.17
CA ALA A 53 -3.88 12.56 -13.12
C ALA A 53 -5.27 12.19 -12.61
N LEU A 54 -5.40 11.83 -11.32
CA LEU A 54 -6.68 11.49 -10.69
C LEU A 54 -7.61 12.70 -10.51
N THR A 55 -7.05 13.88 -10.28
CA THR A 55 -7.82 15.13 -10.21
C THR A 55 -8.41 15.50 -11.57
N ARG A 56 -7.66 15.32 -12.66
CA ARG A 56 -8.15 15.55 -14.03
C ARG A 56 -9.20 14.54 -14.47
N ASN A 57 -9.11 13.30 -13.99
CA ASN A 57 -10.07 12.25 -14.32
C ASN A 57 -10.68 11.68 -13.03
N THR A 58 -11.79 12.27 -12.60
CA THR A 58 -12.47 11.93 -11.34
C THR A 58 -13.09 10.54 -11.35
N ALA A 59 -13.37 9.93 -12.50
CA ALA A 59 -13.89 8.57 -12.64
C ALA A 59 -12.82 7.49 -12.54
N SER A 60 -11.52 7.85 -12.64
CA SER A 60 -10.43 6.88 -12.56
C SER A 60 -10.02 6.58 -11.11
N ARG A 61 -9.41 5.40 -10.93
CA ARG A 61 -8.78 4.96 -9.68
C ARG A 61 -7.27 4.96 -9.82
N GLY A 62 -6.58 5.24 -8.73
CA GLY A 62 -5.13 5.14 -8.61
C GLY A 62 -4.72 3.81 -7.98
N TYR A 63 -3.71 3.16 -8.53
CA TYR A 63 -3.13 1.96 -7.94
C TYR A 63 -1.64 2.18 -7.71
N LEU A 64 -1.20 1.76 -6.52
CA LEU A 64 0.19 1.72 -6.10
C LEU A 64 0.59 0.24 -6.03
N VAL A 65 1.27 -0.27 -7.05
CA VAL A 65 1.78 -1.66 -7.05
C VAL A 65 3.22 -1.61 -6.58
N ALA A 66 3.44 -1.98 -5.32
CA ALA A 66 4.72 -1.82 -4.66
C ALA A 66 5.45 -3.16 -4.49
N TYR A 67 6.74 -3.14 -4.73
CA TYR A 67 7.63 -4.30 -4.61
C TYR A 67 8.73 -4.02 -3.60
N THR A 68 8.93 -4.96 -2.66
CA THR A 68 10.02 -4.89 -1.69
C THR A 68 11.34 -5.39 -2.30
N LYS A 69 12.45 -5.23 -1.58
CA LYS A 69 13.77 -5.76 -1.94
C LYS A 69 14.27 -6.74 -0.87
N PRO A 70 15.24 -7.63 -1.20
CA PRO A 70 15.84 -8.52 -0.22
C PRO A 70 16.42 -7.76 0.97
N GLY A 71 16.17 -8.25 2.18
CA GLY A 71 16.70 -7.67 3.42
C GLY A 71 15.95 -6.47 3.98
N LEU A 72 14.99 -5.89 3.26
CA LEU A 72 14.13 -4.85 3.81
C LEU A 72 13.08 -5.48 4.74
N PRO A 73 12.96 -5.05 6.01
CA PRO A 73 11.93 -5.56 6.91
C PRO A 73 10.52 -5.33 6.37
N PRO A 74 9.63 -6.34 6.41
CA PRO A 74 8.29 -6.23 5.84
C PRO A 74 7.46 -5.08 6.41
N GLY A 75 7.55 -4.81 7.71
CA GLY A 75 6.84 -3.70 8.35
C GLY A 75 7.32 -2.33 7.85
N THR A 76 8.64 -2.18 7.69
CA THR A 76 9.23 -0.96 7.10
C THR A 76 8.70 -0.72 5.68
N PHE A 77 8.65 -1.78 4.86
CA PHE A 77 8.08 -1.71 3.51
C PHE A 77 6.60 -1.32 3.53
N LEU A 78 5.78 -2.02 4.33
CA LEU A 78 4.35 -1.76 4.42
C LEU A 78 4.04 -0.34 4.90
N ARG A 79 4.74 0.11 5.92
CA ARG A 79 4.60 1.47 6.43
C ARG A 79 4.88 2.51 5.34
N ARG A 80 5.92 2.30 4.52
CA ARG A 80 6.25 3.19 3.41
C ARG A 80 5.14 3.24 2.37
N ILE A 81 4.66 2.11 1.86
CA ILE A 81 3.66 2.09 0.78
C ILE A 81 2.27 2.58 1.21
N TYR A 82 1.88 2.31 2.46
CA TYR A 82 0.64 2.87 3.00
C TYR A 82 0.78 4.36 3.36
N GLY A 83 2.00 4.83 3.65
CA GLY A 83 2.33 6.24 3.75
C GLY A 83 2.07 6.99 2.44
N TYR A 84 2.36 6.40 1.30
CA TYR A 84 2.02 6.97 0.00
C TYR A 84 0.51 7.13 -0.20
N LYS A 85 -0.28 6.13 0.20
CA LYS A 85 -1.75 6.26 0.20
C LYS A 85 -2.20 7.39 1.10
N ASN A 86 -1.67 7.47 2.33
CA ASN A 86 -2.01 8.54 3.27
C ASN A 86 -1.64 9.93 2.73
N TYR A 87 -0.50 10.05 2.05
CA TYR A 87 -0.12 11.29 1.37
C TYR A 87 -1.17 11.72 0.33
N LEU A 88 -1.56 10.81 -0.56
CA LEU A 88 -2.55 11.08 -1.60
C LEU A 88 -3.93 11.46 -1.02
N VAL A 89 -4.33 10.79 0.07
CA VAL A 89 -5.63 11.01 0.71
C VAL A 89 -5.61 12.29 1.55
N ASN A 90 -4.67 12.40 2.49
CA ASN A 90 -4.70 13.43 3.52
C ASN A 90 -4.10 14.77 3.05
N LEU A 91 -3.08 14.73 2.18
CA LEU A 91 -2.41 15.94 1.72
C LEU A 91 -2.82 16.38 0.30
N ARG A 92 -3.27 15.45 -0.54
CA ARG A 92 -3.74 15.76 -1.90
C ARG A 92 -5.25 15.68 -2.06
N GLY A 93 -5.99 15.28 -1.01
CA GLY A 93 -7.45 15.28 -0.98
C GLY A 93 -8.09 14.26 -1.92
N ILE A 94 -7.36 13.22 -2.34
CA ILE A 94 -7.94 12.15 -3.16
C ILE A 94 -8.78 11.24 -2.27
N ASP A 95 -10.01 10.92 -2.69
CA ASP A 95 -10.87 9.99 -1.95
C ASP A 95 -10.16 8.65 -1.73
N SER A 96 -10.15 8.19 -0.48
CA SER A 96 -9.49 6.94 -0.07
C SER A 96 -9.97 5.72 -0.85
N ASN A 97 -11.24 5.70 -1.27
CA ASN A 97 -11.83 4.62 -2.07
C ASN A 97 -11.29 4.59 -3.51
N ARG A 98 -10.67 5.66 -3.95
CA ARG A 98 -10.05 5.75 -5.27
C ARG A 98 -8.58 5.33 -5.28
N ILE A 99 -7.97 5.07 -4.13
CA ILE A 99 -6.57 4.65 -4.01
C ILE A 99 -6.48 3.22 -3.51
N THR A 100 -5.92 2.34 -4.32
CA THR A 100 -5.65 0.94 -3.97
C THR A 100 -4.15 0.71 -3.88
N VAL A 101 -3.71 0.09 -2.78
CA VAL A 101 -2.36 -0.41 -2.61
C VAL A 101 -2.36 -1.91 -2.92
N ILE A 102 -1.47 -2.34 -3.79
CA ILE A 102 -1.19 -3.75 -4.08
C ILE A 102 0.20 -4.07 -3.52
N GLU A 103 0.21 -4.95 -2.53
CA GLU A 103 1.42 -5.45 -1.90
C GLU A 103 2.05 -6.50 -2.81
N GLY A 104 2.96 -6.06 -3.67
CA GLY A 104 3.73 -6.92 -4.56
C GLY A 104 4.78 -7.73 -3.78
N GLY A 105 5.30 -8.75 -4.41
CA GLY A 105 6.37 -9.58 -3.85
C GLY A 105 7.72 -8.87 -3.85
N THR A 106 8.79 -9.65 -3.91
CA THR A 106 10.17 -9.15 -3.86
C THR A 106 10.73 -9.01 -5.27
N LYS A 107 11.36 -7.87 -5.56
CA LYS A 107 12.23 -7.60 -6.72
C LYS A 107 13.65 -7.29 -6.23
N ASP A 108 14.61 -7.20 -7.15
CA ASP A 108 16.00 -6.87 -6.80
C ASP A 108 16.13 -5.47 -6.18
N VAL A 109 15.26 -4.56 -6.59
CA VAL A 109 15.20 -3.18 -6.09
C VAL A 109 13.80 -2.82 -5.58
N LEU A 110 13.76 -2.00 -4.53
CA LEU A 110 12.54 -1.41 -4.03
C LEU A 110 11.94 -0.48 -5.09
N SER A 111 10.68 -0.69 -5.45
CA SER A 111 10.00 0.14 -6.44
C SER A 111 8.49 0.15 -6.25
N THR A 112 7.84 1.20 -6.73
CA THR A 112 6.38 1.32 -6.74
C THR A 112 5.91 1.78 -8.11
N GLU A 113 5.06 0.98 -8.75
CA GLU A 113 4.41 1.35 -10.01
C GLU A 113 3.17 2.18 -9.71
N LEU A 114 3.04 3.31 -10.37
CA LEU A 114 1.92 4.23 -10.27
C LEU A 114 1.00 4.04 -11.48
N TRP A 115 -0.25 3.69 -11.23
CA TRP A 115 -1.22 3.40 -12.28
C TRP A 115 -2.47 4.26 -12.16
N VAL A 116 -3.00 4.67 -13.32
CA VAL A 116 -4.35 5.22 -13.46
C VAL A 116 -5.22 4.20 -14.17
N VAL A 117 -6.30 3.83 -13.54
CA VAL A 117 -7.25 2.83 -14.03
C VAL A 117 -8.60 3.51 -14.23
N PRO A 118 -9.00 3.77 -15.48
CA PRO A 118 -10.32 4.28 -15.80
C PRO A 118 -11.41 3.30 -15.38
N ASN A 119 -12.63 3.81 -15.19
CA ASN A 119 -13.76 2.95 -14.85
C ASN A 119 -14.02 1.91 -15.98
N GLY A 120 -14.13 0.64 -15.59
CA GLY A 120 -14.30 -0.48 -16.52
C GLY A 120 -13.00 -1.09 -17.07
N ALA A 121 -11.83 -0.46 -16.83
CA ALA A 121 -10.53 -1.05 -17.20
C ALA A 121 -10.09 -2.12 -16.20
N GLU A 122 -9.30 -3.09 -16.67
CA GLU A 122 -8.71 -4.11 -15.81
C GLU A 122 -7.67 -3.49 -14.84
N ALA A 123 -7.75 -3.85 -13.57
CA ALA A 123 -6.78 -3.40 -12.57
C ALA A 123 -5.41 -4.09 -12.76
N PRO A 124 -4.30 -3.40 -12.46
CA PRO A 124 -2.98 -4.02 -12.47
C PRO A 124 -2.90 -5.12 -11.41
N ARG A 125 -2.03 -6.11 -11.66
CA ARG A 125 -1.77 -7.21 -10.73
C ARG A 125 -0.32 -7.20 -10.30
N ALA A 126 -0.05 -7.63 -9.07
CA ALA A 126 1.32 -7.90 -8.63
C ALA A 126 1.88 -9.13 -9.35
N VAL A 127 3.20 -9.15 -9.53
CA VAL A 127 3.91 -10.32 -10.12
C VAL A 127 3.89 -11.50 -9.15
N SER A 128 3.93 -11.23 -7.83
CA SER A 128 3.88 -12.21 -6.76
C SER A 128 3.30 -11.59 -5.50
N GLU A 129 2.94 -12.42 -4.52
CA GLU A 129 2.45 -11.95 -3.22
C GLU A 129 3.61 -11.58 -2.28
N LEU A 130 3.34 -10.65 -1.37
CA LEU A 130 4.27 -10.26 -0.32
C LEU A 130 4.32 -11.37 0.74
N ASN A 131 5.52 -11.88 1.01
CA ASN A 131 5.75 -12.77 2.14
C ASN A 131 6.14 -11.95 3.38
N LEU A 132 5.28 -11.93 4.40
CA LEU A 132 5.51 -11.21 5.66
C LEU A 132 6.55 -11.89 6.55
N ILE A 133 6.81 -13.19 6.34
CA ILE A 133 7.75 -13.97 7.14
C ILE A 133 8.63 -14.81 6.22
N PRO A 134 9.63 -14.21 5.55
CA PRO A 134 10.48 -14.93 4.62
C PRO A 134 11.32 -16.02 5.30
N ARG A 135 11.65 -15.84 6.57
CA ARG A 135 12.30 -16.82 7.46
C ARG A 135 12.19 -16.39 8.92
N LEU A 136 12.39 -17.31 9.87
CA LEU A 136 12.45 -17.02 11.31
C LEU A 136 13.83 -17.36 11.88
N PRO A 137 14.37 -16.59 12.84
CA PRO A 137 13.84 -15.29 13.28
C PRO A 137 14.02 -14.20 12.25
N SER A 138 13.11 -13.22 12.20
CA SER A 138 13.24 -12.06 11.32
C SER A 138 12.83 -10.77 12.03
N GLN A 139 13.54 -9.70 11.73
CA GLN A 139 13.13 -8.36 12.11
C GLN A 139 11.97 -7.96 11.20
N PHE A 140 10.84 -7.61 11.83
CA PHE A 140 9.65 -7.19 11.10
C PHE A 140 9.66 -5.68 10.82
N ASP A 141 10.00 -4.88 11.82
CA ASP A 141 10.05 -3.42 11.70
C ASP A 141 10.96 -2.80 12.78
N THR A 142 11.29 -1.52 12.57
CA THR A 142 11.95 -0.67 13.55
C THR A 142 11.21 0.66 13.66
N ILE A 143 10.85 1.05 14.88
CA ILE A 143 10.14 2.29 15.20
C ILE A 143 11.07 3.19 16.02
N PHE A 144 11.07 4.49 15.72
CA PHE A 144 11.88 5.50 16.39
C PHE A 144 10.99 6.50 17.15
N PRO A 145 10.63 6.26 18.42
CA PRO A 145 9.61 7.05 19.13
C PRO A 145 9.99 8.52 19.40
N ASP A 146 11.27 8.86 19.36
CA ASP A 146 11.77 10.20 19.71
C ASP A 146 12.72 10.80 18.68
N CYS A 147 12.85 10.18 17.52
CA CYS A 147 13.57 10.71 16.37
C CYS A 147 12.68 10.59 15.13
N PRO A 148 11.94 11.63 14.80
CA PRO A 148 11.21 11.64 13.54
C PRO A 148 12.24 11.52 12.40
N SER A 149 12.11 10.48 11.59
CA SER A 149 12.85 10.39 10.33
C SER A 149 12.15 11.26 9.30
N GLU A 150 12.87 11.72 8.29
CA GLU A 150 12.28 12.48 7.17
C GLU A 150 11.12 11.72 6.50
N MET A 151 11.07 10.39 6.64
CA MET A 151 10.03 9.50 6.13
C MET A 151 8.77 9.47 7.02
N THR A 152 8.82 10.03 8.24
CA THR A 152 7.72 9.96 9.23
C THR A 152 6.66 11.05 9.07
N VAL A 153 6.83 11.95 8.13
CA VAL A 153 5.90 13.07 7.88
C VAL A 153 4.48 12.58 7.53
N TYR A 154 4.31 11.32 7.13
CA TYR A 154 3.06 10.81 6.57
C TYR A 154 2.30 9.79 7.43
N LEU A 155 2.80 9.44 8.62
CA LEU A 155 2.22 8.35 9.41
C LEU A 155 2.09 8.72 10.89
N GLU A 156 0.99 8.33 11.49
CA GLU A 156 0.95 8.01 12.92
C GLU A 156 1.76 6.71 13.13
N GLU A 157 3.09 6.85 13.11
CA GLU A 157 4.10 5.79 12.95
C GLU A 157 3.87 4.53 13.78
N THR A 158 3.39 4.70 14.99
CA THR A 158 3.29 3.59 15.95
C THR A 158 2.08 2.69 15.64
N LEU A 159 0.95 3.26 15.24
CA LEU A 159 -0.29 2.51 15.05
C LEU A 159 -0.28 1.69 13.76
N ASP A 160 0.23 2.25 12.67
CA ASP A 160 0.29 1.55 11.39
C ASP A 160 1.28 0.38 11.42
N SER A 161 2.45 0.57 12.05
CA SER A 161 3.41 -0.53 12.26
C SER A 161 2.81 -1.67 13.07
N LEU A 162 2.04 -1.38 14.12
CA LEU A 162 1.40 -2.41 14.95
C LEU A 162 0.31 -3.16 14.19
N ARG A 163 -0.45 -2.50 13.32
CA ARG A 163 -1.46 -3.15 12.48
C ARG A 163 -0.84 -4.24 11.58
N PHE A 164 0.26 -3.92 10.91
CA PHE A 164 0.95 -4.86 10.04
C PHE A 164 1.64 -5.98 10.82
N TYR A 165 2.22 -5.66 11.97
CA TYR A 165 2.83 -6.64 12.84
C TYR A 165 1.80 -7.63 13.41
N ALA A 166 0.64 -7.13 13.82
CA ALA A 166 -0.49 -7.96 14.27
C ALA A 166 -1.00 -8.85 13.13
N ARG A 167 -1.13 -8.33 11.89
CA ARG A 167 -1.50 -9.13 10.71
C ARG A 167 -0.53 -10.31 10.53
N ALA A 168 0.76 -10.06 10.57
CA ALA A 168 1.76 -11.11 10.44
C ALA A 168 1.63 -12.19 11.54
N LEU A 169 1.33 -11.80 12.78
CA LEU A 169 1.11 -12.73 13.91
C LEU A 169 -0.19 -13.51 13.78
N VAL A 170 -1.26 -12.91 13.24
CA VAL A 170 -2.56 -13.58 13.03
C VAL A 170 -2.46 -14.61 11.92
N GLU A 171 -1.85 -14.22 10.80
CA GLU A 171 -1.65 -15.11 9.66
C GLU A 171 -0.68 -16.27 9.96
N ASN A 172 0.15 -16.12 11.00
CA ASN A 172 1.16 -17.11 11.39
C ASN A 172 1.05 -17.48 12.88
N PRO A 173 0.11 -18.32 13.27
CA PRO A 173 -0.19 -18.62 14.70
C PRO A 173 0.97 -19.27 15.46
N ASN A 174 1.91 -19.90 14.76
CA ASN A 174 3.10 -20.55 15.35
C ASN A 174 4.30 -19.60 15.49
N THR A 175 4.08 -18.29 15.45
CA THR A 175 5.13 -17.29 15.66
C THR A 175 4.94 -16.56 17.00
N THR A 176 6.05 -16.12 17.56
CA THR A 176 6.12 -15.30 18.77
C THR A 176 6.57 -13.88 18.43
N ALA A 177 5.87 -12.89 18.98
CA ALA A 177 6.24 -11.50 18.93
C ALA A 177 7.35 -11.22 19.94
N LYS A 178 8.52 -10.72 19.50
CA LYS A 178 9.55 -10.22 20.40
C LYS A 178 9.71 -8.71 20.18
N ILE A 179 9.47 -7.94 21.23
CA ILE A 179 9.57 -6.49 21.26
C ILE A 179 10.83 -6.12 22.01
N LEU A 180 11.83 -5.59 21.31
CA LEU A 180 13.12 -5.22 21.89
C LEU A 180 13.26 -3.70 21.84
N THR A 181 13.52 -3.08 23.00
CA THR A 181 13.63 -1.62 23.09
C THR A 181 15.05 -1.19 23.48
N TYR A 182 15.51 -0.12 22.85
CA TYR A 182 16.80 0.54 23.13
C TYR A 182 16.52 1.99 23.54
N PRO A 183 17.03 2.44 24.72
CA PRO A 183 16.91 3.83 25.12
C PRO A 183 17.81 4.71 24.27
N GLY A 184 17.27 5.83 23.80
CA GLY A 184 18.05 6.91 23.20
C GLY A 184 18.93 7.65 24.22
N ARG A 185 19.73 8.62 23.77
CA ARG A 185 20.63 9.39 24.65
C ARG A 185 19.88 10.05 25.82
N ARG A 186 18.65 10.53 25.58
CA ARG A 186 17.84 11.27 26.56
C ARG A 186 16.72 10.43 27.20
N ALA A 187 16.55 9.17 26.82
CA ALA A 187 15.52 8.31 27.33
C ALA A 187 16.04 7.40 28.45
N SER A 188 15.19 7.11 29.44
CA SER A 188 15.50 6.12 30.49
C SER A 188 15.04 4.72 30.06
N ILE A 189 15.66 3.68 30.63
CA ILE A 189 15.21 2.28 30.44
C ILE A 189 13.77 2.12 30.92
N THR A 190 13.39 2.81 32.01
CA THR A 190 12.00 2.78 32.53
C THR A 190 11.01 3.35 31.52
N LYS A 191 11.35 4.46 30.85
CA LYS A 191 10.52 5.02 29.78
C LYS A 191 10.34 4.00 28.63
N MET A 192 11.41 3.34 28.21
CA MET A 192 11.36 2.34 27.13
C MET A 192 10.58 1.07 27.53
N ARG A 193 10.63 0.64 28.78
CA ARG A 193 9.74 -0.41 29.31
C ARG A 193 8.27 0.01 29.23
N GLY A 194 7.98 1.27 29.55
CA GLY A 194 6.62 1.82 29.37
C GLY A 194 6.15 1.74 27.92
N VAL A 195 7.01 2.04 26.96
CA VAL A 195 6.72 1.92 25.52
C VAL A 195 6.43 0.45 25.15
N SER A 196 7.30 -0.49 25.51
CA SER A 196 7.09 -1.91 25.19
C SER A 196 5.80 -2.47 25.83
N ASN A 197 5.47 -2.04 27.05
CA ASN A 197 4.23 -2.44 27.70
C ASN A 197 2.98 -1.90 26.99
N LYS A 198 3.03 -0.66 26.49
CA LYS A 198 1.94 -0.08 25.69
C LYS A 198 1.74 -0.85 24.39
N ILE A 199 2.83 -1.18 23.70
CA ILE A 199 2.79 -1.99 22.46
C ILE A 199 2.20 -3.38 22.77
N ARG A 200 2.67 -4.05 23.83
CA ARG A 200 2.12 -5.34 24.26
C ARG A 200 0.64 -5.25 24.56
N ALA A 201 0.21 -4.24 25.31
CA ALA A 201 -1.20 -4.03 25.64
C ALA A 201 -2.04 -3.81 24.38
N ALA A 202 -1.57 -2.99 23.43
CA ALA A 202 -2.26 -2.76 22.17
C ALA A 202 -2.41 -4.04 21.34
N LEU A 203 -1.38 -4.88 21.24
CA LEU A 203 -1.44 -6.16 20.54
C LEU A 203 -2.48 -7.10 21.16
N ILE A 204 -2.59 -7.12 22.49
CA ILE A 204 -3.57 -7.96 23.20
C ILE A 204 -4.99 -7.39 23.04
N GLN A 205 -5.17 -6.10 23.31
CA GLN A 205 -6.49 -5.48 23.44
C GLN A 205 -7.13 -5.18 22.07
N ASN A 206 -6.35 -4.66 21.13
CA ASN A 206 -6.87 -4.20 19.85
C ASN A 206 -6.79 -5.27 18.75
N TYR A 207 -5.82 -6.19 18.86
CA TYR A 207 -5.57 -7.20 17.82
C TYR A 207 -5.76 -8.64 18.30
N HIS A 208 -6.14 -8.83 19.57
CA HIS A 208 -6.46 -10.13 20.19
C HIS A 208 -5.32 -11.16 20.10
N ILE A 209 -4.07 -10.71 20.08
CA ILE A 209 -2.91 -11.60 20.13
C ILE A 209 -2.76 -12.17 21.53
N ASP A 210 -2.62 -13.50 21.65
CA ASP A 210 -2.40 -14.14 22.95
C ASP A 210 -1.14 -13.57 23.63
N GLY A 211 -1.30 -13.07 24.86
CA GLY A 211 -0.22 -12.48 25.64
C GLY A 211 0.97 -13.42 25.90
N LYS A 212 0.76 -14.77 25.82
CA LYS A 212 1.84 -15.77 25.91
C LYS A 212 2.75 -15.76 24.69
N ARG A 213 2.26 -15.28 23.56
CA ARG A 213 3.02 -15.12 22.31
C ARG A 213 3.78 -13.78 22.23
N ILE A 214 3.78 -12.96 23.29
CA ILE A 214 4.40 -11.64 23.26
C ILE A 214 5.48 -11.54 24.34
N VAL A 215 6.72 -11.47 23.90
CA VAL A 215 7.91 -11.29 24.76
C VAL A 215 8.44 -9.87 24.62
N THR A 216 8.65 -9.20 25.74
CA THR A 216 9.24 -7.84 25.77
C THR A 216 10.59 -7.85 26.44
N SER A 217 11.54 -7.10 25.92
CA SER A 217 12.88 -6.93 26.48
C SER A 217 13.36 -5.50 26.29
N SER A 218 14.16 -5.00 27.24
CA SER A 218 14.76 -3.67 27.16
C SER A 218 16.29 -3.79 27.30
N SER A 219 17.01 -3.30 26.32
CA SER A 219 18.46 -3.29 26.32
C SER A 219 19.00 -2.18 27.24
N LYS A 220 20.16 -2.45 27.87
CA LYS A 220 20.95 -1.43 28.57
C LYS A 220 21.80 -0.60 27.59
N ARG A 221 22.04 -1.11 26.37
CA ARG A 221 22.79 -0.41 25.33
C ARG A 221 21.97 0.79 24.86
N ARG A 222 22.61 1.97 24.89
CA ARG A 222 22.01 3.20 24.37
C ARG A 222 22.30 3.35 22.89
N ARG A 223 21.37 3.98 22.19
CA ARG A 223 21.49 4.41 20.79
C ARG A 223 21.35 5.93 20.72
N ASP A 224 21.57 6.50 19.55
CA ASP A 224 21.38 7.95 19.36
C ASP A 224 19.93 8.36 19.59
N CYS A 225 19.00 7.59 19.02
CA CYS A 225 17.57 7.71 19.23
C CYS A 225 17.02 6.52 20.02
N SER A 226 15.87 6.68 20.68
CA SER A 226 15.14 5.54 21.18
C SER A 226 14.63 4.70 20.03
N GLU A 227 14.73 3.40 20.18
CA GLU A 227 14.41 2.46 19.13
C GLU A 227 13.60 1.28 19.66
N VAL A 228 12.61 0.86 18.90
CA VAL A 228 11.82 -0.33 19.16
C VAL A 228 11.93 -1.25 17.94
N GLU A 229 12.56 -2.38 18.14
CA GLU A 229 12.61 -3.44 17.13
C GLU A 229 11.46 -4.43 17.36
N LEU A 230 10.69 -4.68 16.33
CA LEU A 230 9.64 -5.70 16.29
C LEU A 230 10.19 -6.92 15.55
N TRP A 231 10.26 -8.05 16.25
CA TRP A 231 10.79 -9.30 15.71
C TRP A 231 9.74 -10.39 15.71
N LEU A 232 9.77 -11.22 14.69
CA LEU A 232 9.05 -12.49 14.64
C LEU A 232 10.04 -13.64 14.89
N THR A 233 9.69 -14.54 15.83
CA THR A 233 10.50 -15.71 16.16
C THR A 233 9.64 -16.96 16.10
N GLY A 234 10.24 -18.13 15.85
CA GLY A 234 9.56 -19.42 16.01
C GLY A 234 9.21 -19.67 17.47
N THR A 235 8.18 -20.47 17.69
CA THR A 235 7.79 -21.00 19.01
C THR A 235 8.71 -22.12 19.42
#